data_bf2cff3a31e126dc28fdcdb7a1a3b7a3
#
_entry.id   bf2cff3a31e126dc28fdcdb7a1a3b7a3
#
_cell.length_a   1.000
_cell.length_b   1.000
_cell.length_c   1.000
_cell.angle_alpha   90.00
_cell.angle_beta   90.00
_cell.angle_gamma   90.00
#
_symmetry.space_group_name_H-M   'P 1'
#
loop_
_entity.id
_entity.type
_entity.pdbx_description
1 polymer ?
#
loop_
_entity_poly.entity_id
_entity_poly.type
_entity_poly.pdbx_seq_one_letter_code
_entity_poly.pdbx_strand_id
1 'polypeptide(L)'
;MRNKFLNEIVTKPTELGNKIKLMIRPPEIKVEEIEEDENTLSKTHQILKLKAIEGLKFDKTSLEAEAGKPIALIISNPDLLQHNFVLGNPDSMLKLGSAADSIITNPKAIEMNYVPEIDEIIASSKLLDPGTLEIIKLKPLKKGKYPYVCTFPGHWRIMQGYLTVK
;
A
#
# COMPACT_ATOMS: atom_id res chain seq x y z
N MET A 1 4.80 53.59 17.36
CA MET A 1 4.13 53.09 16.11
C MET A 1 4.60 51.65 15.88
N ARG A 2 3.86 50.67 16.40
CA ARG A 2 4.19 49.24 16.26
C ARG A 2 3.48 48.67 15.03
N ASN A 3 4.25 48.02 14.23
CA ASN A 3 4.01 47.40 12.92
C ASN A 3 2.67 46.64 12.82
N LYS A 4 1.68 47.26 12.18
CA LYS A 4 0.41 46.62 11.81
C LYS A 4 0.55 45.70 10.58
N PHE A 5 1.70 45.69 9.93
CA PHE A 5 1.91 44.97 8.67
C PHE A 5 2.28 43.50 8.82
N LEU A 6 2.64 43.03 10.03
CA LEU A 6 3.07 41.64 10.22
C LEU A 6 1.94 40.66 10.61
N ASN A 7 0.76 41.16 10.98
CA ASN A 7 -0.35 40.30 11.42
C ASN A 7 -1.33 39.92 10.31
N GLU A 8 -1.26 40.54 9.12
CA GLU A 8 -2.15 40.19 8.02
C GLU A 8 -1.65 39.07 7.09
N ILE A 9 -0.36 38.69 7.23
CA ILE A 9 0.25 37.66 6.36
C ILE A 9 -0.03 36.22 6.87
N VAL A 10 -0.51 36.05 8.12
CA VAL A 10 -0.62 34.73 8.76
C VAL A 10 -2.03 34.10 8.69
N THR A 11 -3.06 34.80 8.21
CA THR A 11 -4.45 34.34 8.40
C THR A 11 -5.29 34.05 7.16
N LYS A 12 -4.75 34.16 5.96
CA LYS A 12 -5.46 33.70 4.76
C LYS A 12 -4.58 32.71 3.99
N PRO A 13 -5.06 31.47 3.75
CA PRO A 13 -4.43 30.61 2.77
C PRO A 13 -4.45 31.38 1.44
N THR A 14 -3.30 31.72 0.90
CA THR A 14 -3.23 32.41 -0.38
C THR A 14 -3.89 31.54 -1.44
N GLU A 15 -4.57 32.14 -2.42
CA GLU A 15 -5.12 31.41 -3.58
C GLU A 15 -4.08 30.47 -4.21
N LEU A 16 -2.82 30.86 -4.17
CA LEU A 16 -1.69 30.05 -4.60
C LEU A 16 -1.52 28.79 -3.75
N GLY A 17 -1.65 28.86 -2.43
CA GLY A 17 -1.58 27.70 -1.53
C GLY A 17 -2.73 26.71 -1.78
N ASN A 18 -3.94 27.20 -2.03
CA ASN A 18 -5.08 26.37 -2.39
C ASN A 18 -4.90 25.73 -3.78
N LYS A 19 -4.34 26.49 -4.74
CA LYS A 19 -4.06 26.00 -6.10
C LYS A 19 -2.96 24.94 -6.10
N ILE A 20 -1.91 25.12 -5.29
CA ILE A 20 -0.84 24.14 -5.10
C ILE A 20 -1.41 22.87 -4.44
N LYS A 21 -2.24 23.00 -3.40
CA LYS A 21 -2.87 21.87 -2.72
C LYS A 21 -3.80 21.07 -3.64
N LEU A 22 -4.45 21.75 -4.61
CA LEU A 22 -5.30 21.10 -5.63
C LEU A 22 -4.46 20.39 -6.70
N MET A 23 -3.27 20.91 -7.04
CA MET A 23 -2.36 20.32 -8.03
C MET A 23 -1.58 19.10 -7.52
N ILE A 24 -1.48 18.93 -6.18
CA ILE A 24 -0.75 17.83 -5.53
C ILE A 24 -1.73 16.72 -5.07
N ARG A 25 -3.03 16.88 -5.34
CA ARG A 25 -4.01 15.85 -4.99
C ARG A 25 -3.86 14.64 -5.92
N PRO A 26 -3.68 13.41 -5.36
CA PRO A 26 -3.67 12.21 -6.19
C PRO A 26 -4.97 12.11 -6.98
N PRO A 27 -4.95 11.53 -8.18
CA PRO A 27 -6.17 11.28 -8.95
C PRO A 27 -7.16 10.46 -8.11
N GLU A 28 -8.45 10.79 -8.22
CA GLU A 28 -9.49 10.04 -7.52
C GLU A 28 -9.60 8.64 -8.15
N ILE A 29 -9.57 7.61 -7.29
CA ILE A 29 -9.81 6.23 -7.70
C ILE A 29 -11.26 6.13 -8.15
N LYS A 30 -11.51 5.58 -9.34
CA LYS A 30 -12.87 5.33 -9.85
C LYS A 30 -13.56 4.27 -9.01
N VAL A 31 -14.45 4.68 -8.14
CA VAL A 31 -15.12 3.84 -7.13
C VAL A 31 -16.09 2.85 -7.79
N GLU A 32 -16.79 3.23 -8.87
CA GLU A 32 -17.83 2.43 -9.51
C GLU A 32 -17.32 1.09 -10.08
N GLU A 33 -16.17 1.08 -10.75
CA GLU A 33 -15.55 -0.14 -11.29
C GLU A 33 -15.14 -1.12 -10.18
N ILE A 34 -14.83 -0.61 -8.99
CA ILE A 34 -14.40 -1.40 -7.83
C ILE A 34 -15.59 -2.07 -7.15
N GLU A 35 -16.72 -1.38 -7.04
CA GLU A 35 -17.91 -1.89 -6.35
C GLU A 35 -18.51 -3.09 -7.09
N GLU A 36 -18.51 -3.09 -8.42
CA GLU A 36 -18.99 -4.22 -9.22
C GLU A 36 -18.08 -5.44 -9.08
N ASP A 37 -16.77 -5.25 -9.15
CA ASP A 37 -15.77 -6.33 -8.94
C ASP A 37 -15.82 -6.85 -7.51
N GLU A 38 -15.93 -5.98 -6.51
CA GLU A 38 -16.03 -6.35 -5.10
C GLU A 38 -17.31 -7.17 -4.82
N ASN A 39 -18.45 -6.74 -5.34
CA ASN A 39 -19.71 -7.44 -5.16
C ASN A 39 -19.68 -8.86 -5.79
N THR A 40 -19.02 -9.00 -6.91
CA THR A 40 -18.82 -10.28 -7.58
C THR A 40 -17.86 -11.17 -6.80
N LEU A 41 -16.74 -10.62 -6.33
CA LEU A 41 -15.71 -11.34 -5.59
C LEU A 41 -16.20 -11.78 -4.20
N SER A 42 -17.02 -10.98 -3.52
CA SER A 42 -17.54 -11.28 -2.18
C SER A 42 -18.35 -12.56 -2.11
N LYS A 43 -18.87 -13.04 -3.25
CA LYS A 43 -19.60 -14.32 -3.35
C LYS A 43 -18.67 -15.53 -3.20
N THR A 44 -17.38 -15.38 -3.49
CA THR A 44 -16.43 -16.49 -3.56
C THR A 44 -15.16 -16.27 -2.73
N HIS A 45 -14.87 -15.04 -2.35
CA HIS A 45 -13.64 -14.65 -1.63
C HIS A 45 -13.96 -13.85 -0.36
N GLN A 46 -13.09 -13.96 0.61
CA GLN A 46 -13.04 -12.98 1.71
C GLN A 46 -12.43 -11.70 1.18
N ILE A 47 -13.11 -10.58 1.36
CA ILE A 47 -12.62 -9.28 0.89
C ILE A 47 -11.80 -8.62 1.99
N LEU A 48 -10.54 -8.32 1.71
CA LEU A 48 -9.67 -7.52 2.54
C LEU A 48 -9.34 -6.21 1.82
N LYS A 49 -9.30 -5.11 2.57
CA LYS A 49 -8.97 -3.79 2.04
C LYS A 49 -7.78 -3.20 2.79
N LEU A 50 -6.80 -2.71 2.04
CA LEU A 50 -5.58 -2.10 2.54
C LEU A 50 -5.27 -0.84 1.70
N LYS A 51 -4.81 0.21 2.35
CA LYS A 51 -4.41 1.45 1.68
C LYS A 51 -2.96 1.78 2.01
N ALA A 52 -2.21 2.18 1.00
CA ALA A 52 -0.96 2.91 1.20
C ALA A 52 -1.31 4.37 1.51
N ILE A 53 -0.86 4.91 2.62
CA ILE A 53 -1.21 6.26 3.07
C ILE A 53 0.04 7.08 3.38
N GLU A 54 -0.12 8.39 3.45
CA GLU A 54 0.94 9.34 3.78
C GLU A 54 1.74 8.90 5.03
N GLY A 55 3.05 9.08 4.99
CA GLY A 55 3.97 8.73 6.07
C GLY A 55 4.56 7.33 5.96
N LEU A 56 4.65 6.78 4.75
CA LEU A 56 5.27 5.48 4.42
C LEU A 56 4.65 4.34 5.24
N LYS A 57 3.34 4.21 5.24
CA LYS A 57 2.64 3.18 6.01
C LYS A 57 1.38 2.69 5.32
N PHE A 58 0.94 1.52 5.71
CA PHE A 58 -0.40 1.05 5.42
C PHE A 58 -1.39 1.61 6.45
N ASP A 59 -2.65 1.79 6.04
CA ASP A 59 -3.74 2.22 6.94
C ASP A 59 -4.04 1.18 8.03
N LYS A 60 -3.63 -0.08 7.81
CA LYS A 60 -3.75 -1.17 8.77
C LYS A 60 -2.42 -1.90 8.88
N THR A 61 -2.01 -2.22 10.10
CA THR A 61 -0.85 -3.07 10.41
C THR A 61 -1.26 -4.50 10.77
N SER A 62 -2.57 -4.77 10.84
CA SER A 62 -3.15 -6.08 11.07
C SER A 62 -4.37 -6.28 10.19
N LEU A 63 -4.39 -7.42 9.50
CA LEU A 63 -5.53 -7.94 8.74
C LEU A 63 -5.89 -9.32 9.29
N GLU A 64 -7.15 -9.72 9.13
CA GLU A 64 -7.63 -11.04 9.56
C GLU A 64 -8.37 -11.73 8.43
N ALA A 65 -8.21 -13.05 8.32
CA ALA A 65 -8.92 -13.91 7.38
C ALA A 65 -9.20 -15.28 7.98
N GLU A 66 -10.15 -16.01 7.41
CA GLU A 66 -10.47 -17.38 7.76
C GLU A 66 -9.62 -18.35 6.93
N ALA A 67 -9.07 -19.38 7.60
CA ALA A 67 -8.33 -20.43 6.92
C ALA A 67 -9.18 -21.22 5.93
N GLY A 68 -8.56 -21.67 4.85
CA GLY A 68 -9.24 -22.51 3.86
C GLY A 68 -10.20 -21.78 2.93
N LYS A 69 -10.40 -20.48 3.07
CA LYS A 69 -11.20 -19.65 2.15
C LYS A 69 -10.30 -18.78 1.27
N PRO A 70 -10.59 -18.63 -0.03
CA PRO A 70 -9.83 -17.72 -0.88
C PRO A 70 -10.02 -16.28 -0.44
N ILE A 71 -9.00 -15.44 -0.70
CA ILE A 71 -8.95 -14.04 -0.28
C ILE A 71 -8.80 -13.15 -1.52
N ALA A 72 -9.57 -12.08 -1.62
CA ALA A 72 -9.33 -10.98 -2.52
C ALA A 72 -8.87 -9.76 -1.71
N LEU A 73 -7.61 -9.42 -1.83
CA LEU A 73 -7.05 -8.22 -1.21
C LEU A 73 -7.10 -7.06 -2.20
N ILE A 74 -7.87 -6.05 -1.87
CA ILE A 74 -7.95 -4.79 -2.61
C ILE A 74 -6.92 -3.84 -1.98
N ILE A 75 -5.82 -3.60 -2.69
CA ILE A 75 -4.80 -2.64 -2.30
C ILE A 75 -4.93 -1.36 -3.11
N SER A 76 -5.01 -0.20 -2.47
CA SER A 76 -5.11 1.10 -3.13
C SER A 76 -4.02 2.05 -2.66
N ASN A 77 -3.59 2.95 -3.55
CA ASN A 77 -2.58 3.95 -3.27
C ASN A 77 -3.15 5.38 -3.36
N PRO A 78 -3.79 5.91 -2.31
CA PRO A 78 -4.18 7.32 -2.24
C PRO A 78 -3.02 8.27 -1.86
N ASP A 79 -1.80 7.75 -1.63
CA ASP A 79 -0.61 8.58 -1.35
C ASP A 79 -0.05 9.20 -2.64
N LEU A 80 0.87 10.15 -2.50
CA LEU A 80 1.59 10.81 -3.59
C LEU A 80 2.83 10.04 -4.05
N LEU A 81 3.28 9.07 -3.26
CA LEU A 81 4.43 8.23 -3.56
C LEU A 81 3.98 6.89 -4.16
N GLN A 82 4.89 6.25 -4.88
CA GLN A 82 4.68 4.88 -5.36
C GLN A 82 4.86 3.88 -4.21
N HIS A 83 4.02 2.86 -4.20
CA HIS A 83 4.06 1.78 -3.22
C HIS A 83 3.76 0.43 -3.88
N ASN A 84 4.22 -0.63 -3.26
CA ASN A 84 3.78 -1.98 -3.59
C ASN A 84 3.36 -2.73 -2.32
N PHE A 85 2.82 -3.90 -2.50
CA PHE A 85 2.46 -4.83 -1.44
C PHE A 85 3.14 -6.17 -1.72
N VAL A 86 3.80 -6.73 -0.72
CA VAL A 86 4.42 -8.06 -0.79
C VAL A 86 4.01 -8.85 0.43
N LEU A 87 3.38 -10.00 0.23
CA LEU A 87 2.98 -10.94 1.28
C LEU A 87 3.98 -12.10 1.33
N GLY A 88 4.50 -12.37 2.51
CA GLY A 88 5.43 -13.47 2.74
C GLY A 88 4.85 -14.64 3.52
N ASN A 89 5.56 -15.76 3.49
CA ASN A 89 5.32 -16.92 4.34
C ASN A 89 5.42 -16.55 5.84
N PRO A 90 4.82 -17.31 6.75
CA PRO A 90 5.04 -17.10 8.18
C PRO A 90 6.53 -17.00 8.53
N ASP A 91 6.85 -16.10 9.48
CA ASP A 91 8.20 -15.85 10.00
C ASP A 91 9.22 -15.26 8.99
N SER A 92 8.78 -14.84 7.81
CA SER A 92 9.65 -14.31 6.76
C SER A 92 9.91 -12.79 6.81
N MET A 93 9.40 -12.05 7.80
CA MET A 93 9.49 -10.57 7.86
C MET A 93 10.92 -10.05 7.62
N LEU A 94 11.91 -10.61 8.32
CA LEU A 94 13.30 -10.16 8.17
C LEU A 94 13.90 -10.54 6.81
N LYS A 95 13.50 -11.67 6.24
CA LYS A 95 13.95 -12.08 4.91
C LYS A 95 13.38 -11.16 3.83
N LEU A 96 12.08 -10.84 3.90
CA LEU A 96 11.44 -9.86 3.03
C LEU A 96 12.15 -8.51 3.11
N GLY A 97 12.42 -8.03 4.33
CA GLY A 97 13.10 -6.77 4.55
C GLY A 97 14.53 -6.74 4.01
N SER A 98 15.31 -7.80 4.24
CA SER A 98 16.67 -7.93 3.71
C SER A 98 16.68 -7.97 2.18
N ALA A 99 15.73 -8.69 1.58
CA ALA A 99 15.58 -8.74 0.14
C ALA A 99 15.14 -7.39 -0.45
N ALA A 100 14.27 -6.65 0.26
CA ALA A 100 13.90 -5.28 -0.12
C ALA A 100 15.08 -4.30 -0.08
N ASP A 101 15.99 -4.46 0.87
CA ASP A 101 17.24 -3.66 0.89
C ASP A 101 18.16 -4.03 -0.28
N SER A 102 18.23 -5.31 -0.62
CA SER A 102 19.13 -5.80 -1.68
C SER A 102 18.66 -5.46 -3.09
N ILE A 103 17.34 -5.38 -3.33
CA ILE A 103 16.81 -5.11 -4.68
C ILE A 103 17.17 -3.73 -5.21
N ILE A 104 17.52 -2.78 -4.34
CA ILE A 104 17.91 -1.41 -4.71
C ILE A 104 19.08 -1.40 -5.68
N THR A 105 19.99 -2.35 -5.56
CA THR A 105 21.17 -2.46 -6.42
C THR A 105 20.91 -3.22 -7.73
N ASN A 106 19.73 -3.80 -7.90
CA ASN A 106 19.37 -4.53 -9.11
C ASN A 106 19.00 -3.53 -10.23
N PRO A 107 19.67 -3.56 -11.38
CA PRO A 107 19.37 -2.66 -12.49
C PRO A 107 17.96 -2.86 -13.08
N LYS A 108 17.32 -4.00 -12.81
CA LYS A 108 15.95 -4.31 -13.23
C LYS A 108 14.89 -4.06 -12.13
N ALA A 109 15.27 -3.46 -11.02
CA ALA A 109 14.37 -3.29 -9.86
C ALA A 109 13.02 -2.64 -10.24
N ILE A 110 13.04 -1.64 -11.11
CA ILE A 110 11.82 -0.95 -11.59
C ILE A 110 10.94 -1.90 -12.39
N GLU A 111 11.53 -2.66 -13.35
CA GLU A 111 10.82 -3.65 -14.17
C GLU A 111 10.21 -4.76 -13.32
N MET A 112 10.86 -5.09 -12.22
CA MET A 112 10.40 -6.06 -11.22
C MET A 112 9.39 -5.45 -10.20
N ASN A 113 8.95 -4.20 -10.39
CA ASN A 113 8.10 -3.49 -9.44
C ASN A 113 8.70 -3.42 -8.02
N TYR A 114 10.03 -3.45 -7.89
CA TYR A 114 10.76 -3.60 -6.64
C TYR A 114 10.37 -4.84 -5.82
N VAL A 115 9.83 -5.88 -6.44
CA VAL A 115 9.51 -7.15 -5.79
C VAL A 115 10.71 -8.09 -5.91
N PRO A 116 11.36 -8.48 -4.79
CA PRO A 116 12.50 -9.42 -4.83
C PRO A 116 12.09 -10.82 -5.26
N GLU A 117 12.98 -11.53 -5.95
CA GLU A 117 12.79 -12.94 -6.31
C GLU A 117 13.32 -13.83 -5.18
N ILE A 118 12.47 -14.14 -4.20
CA ILE A 118 12.77 -15.07 -3.09
C ILE A 118 11.59 -16.02 -2.86
N ASP A 119 11.88 -17.23 -2.39
CA ASP A 119 10.87 -18.30 -2.18
C ASP A 119 9.85 -17.96 -1.09
N GLU A 120 10.18 -17.03 -0.22
CA GLU A 120 9.32 -16.61 0.87
C GLU A 120 8.11 -15.80 0.42
N ILE A 121 8.08 -15.26 -0.81
CA ILE A 121 6.97 -14.44 -1.31
C ILE A 121 5.83 -15.32 -1.79
N ILE A 122 4.64 -15.10 -1.24
CA ILE A 122 3.39 -15.77 -1.62
C ILE A 122 2.68 -15.01 -2.74
N ALA A 123 2.65 -13.68 -2.62
CA ALA A 123 1.98 -12.80 -3.55
C ALA A 123 2.54 -11.37 -3.45
N SER A 124 2.37 -10.62 -4.54
CA SER A 124 2.73 -9.21 -4.58
C SER A 124 1.79 -8.44 -5.51
N SER A 125 1.71 -7.12 -5.29
CA SER A 125 1.15 -6.19 -6.27
C SER A 125 2.21 -5.76 -7.27
N LYS A 126 1.78 -5.14 -8.35
CA LYS A 126 2.61 -4.23 -9.14
C LYS A 126 3.01 -3.03 -8.29
N LEU A 127 3.92 -2.21 -8.82
CA LEU A 127 4.18 -0.89 -8.27
C LEU A 127 2.97 0.01 -8.55
N LEU A 128 2.30 0.46 -7.51
CA LEU A 128 1.09 1.26 -7.59
C LEU A 128 1.44 2.74 -7.65
N ASP A 129 1.07 3.39 -8.73
CA ASP A 129 1.12 4.83 -8.86
C ASP A 129 0.08 5.52 -7.95
N PRO A 130 0.27 6.81 -7.62
CA PRO A 130 -0.75 7.62 -6.95
C PRO A 130 -2.13 7.51 -7.61
N GLY A 131 -3.16 7.26 -6.80
CA GLY A 131 -4.55 7.14 -7.26
C GLY A 131 -4.89 5.83 -7.96
N THR A 132 -4.03 4.81 -7.92
CA THR A 132 -4.30 3.49 -8.49
C THR A 132 -4.63 2.44 -7.43
N LEU A 133 -5.14 1.32 -7.88
CA LEU A 133 -5.40 0.15 -7.07
C LEU A 133 -5.15 -1.15 -7.83
N GLU A 134 -5.03 -2.24 -7.09
CA GLU A 134 -4.96 -3.60 -7.63
C GLU A 134 -5.73 -4.58 -6.74
N ILE A 135 -6.31 -5.62 -7.34
CA ILE A 135 -6.97 -6.72 -6.64
C ILE A 135 -6.07 -7.96 -6.73
N ILE A 136 -5.55 -8.39 -5.60
CA ILE A 136 -4.70 -9.57 -5.48
C ILE A 136 -5.56 -10.75 -5.02
N LYS A 137 -5.70 -11.78 -5.87
CA LYS A 137 -6.44 -13.00 -5.54
C LYS A 137 -5.48 -14.04 -4.96
N LEU A 138 -5.70 -14.40 -3.69
CA LEU A 138 -4.92 -15.40 -2.98
C LEU A 138 -5.71 -16.71 -2.92
N LYS A 139 -5.00 -17.82 -3.15
CA LYS A 139 -5.52 -19.16 -2.84
C LYS A 139 -5.77 -19.25 -1.32
N PRO A 140 -6.61 -20.21 -0.88
CA PRO A 140 -6.79 -20.47 0.54
C PRO A 140 -5.46 -20.64 1.28
N LEU A 141 -5.28 -19.89 2.34
CA LEU A 141 -4.11 -19.97 3.20
C LEU A 141 -4.39 -20.88 4.41
N LYS A 142 -3.33 -21.48 4.96
CA LYS A 142 -3.40 -22.21 6.22
C LYS A 142 -3.40 -21.24 7.39
N LYS A 143 -3.82 -21.68 8.58
CA LYS A 143 -3.70 -20.90 9.81
C LYS A 143 -2.26 -20.45 10.00
N GLY A 144 -2.08 -19.18 10.35
CA GLY A 144 -0.75 -18.61 10.51
C GLY A 144 -0.74 -17.09 10.53
N LYS A 145 0.44 -16.52 10.76
CA LYS A 145 0.69 -15.08 10.78
C LYS A 145 1.65 -14.74 9.66
N TYR A 146 1.14 -14.14 8.61
CA TYR A 146 1.81 -13.85 7.35
C TYR A 146 2.24 -12.38 7.33
N PRO A 147 3.55 -12.06 7.26
CA PRO A 147 3.99 -10.68 7.16
C PRO A 147 3.67 -10.10 5.79
N TYR A 148 3.35 -8.81 5.76
CA TYR A 148 3.32 -8.03 4.52
C TYR A 148 4.12 -6.74 4.68
N VAL A 149 4.74 -6.32 3.59
CA VAL A 149 5.62 -5.15 3.54
C VAL A 149 5.44 -4.40 2.22
N CYS A 150 5.83 -3.12 2.19
CA CYS A 150 6.16 -2.41 0.96
C CYS A 150 7.66 -2.58 0.70
N THR A 151 8.05 -3.15 -0.44
CA THR A 151 9.47 -3.37 -0.80
C THR A 151 10.05 -2.25 -1.65
N PHE A 152 9.29 -1.17 -1.89
CA PHE A 152 9.85 0.05 -2.49
C PHE A 152 11.03 0.56 -1.63
N PRO A 153 12.11 1.07 -2.25
CA PRO A 153 13.33 1.46 -1.54
C PRO A 153 13.10 2.30 -0.28
N GLY A 154 13.59 1.79 0.85
CA GLY A 154 13.52 2.48 2.15
C GLY A 154 12.22 2.33 2.93
N HIS A 155 11.15 1.73 2.36
CA HIS A 155 9.81 1.72 2.98
C HIS A 155 9.59 0.60 4.00
N TRP A 156 10.15 -0.58 3.79
CA TRP A 156 9.74 -1.81 4.49
C TRP A 156 9.82 -1.75 6.02
N ARG A 157 10.77 -0.98 6.58
CA ARG A 157 10.97 -0.88 8.05
C ARG A 157 9.79 -0.23 8.76
N ILE A 158 9.05 0.62 8.06
CA ILE A 158 7.94 1.39 8.60
C ILE A 158 6.62 0.89 8.00
N MET A 159 6.63 0.56 6.69
CA MET A 159 5.46 0.17 5.94
C MET A 159 5.30 -1.35 5.91
N GLN A 160 4.79 -1.90 7.01
CA GLN A 160 4.65 -3.33 7.23
C GLN A 160 3.47 -3.68 8.13
N GLY A 161 3.07 -4.94 8.11
CA GLY A 161 2.02 -5.48 8.96
C GLY A 161 1.90 -6.99 8.86
N TYR A 162 0.82 -7.55 9.41
CA TYR A 162 0.58 -8.99 9.41
C TYR A 162 -0.87 -9.31 9.02
N LEU A 163 -1.03 -10.32 8.18
CA LEU A 163 -2.28 -11.01 7.94
C LEU A 163 -2.35 -12.23 8.86
N THR A 164 -3.28 -12.23 9.80
CA THR A 164 -3.55 -13.37 10.68
C THR A 164 -4.66 -14.22 10.08
N VAL A 165 -4.35 -15.46 9.75
CA VAL A 165 -5.31 -16.45 9.24
C VAL A 165 -5.67 -17.39 10.39
N LYS A 166 -6.97 -17.43 10.77
CA LYS A 166 -7.51 -18.16 11.93
C LYS A 166 -8.25 -19.43 11.55
#